data_66773529fc50ed57dc1b273c7c3d9a47
#
_entry.id   66773529fc50ed57dc1b273c7c3d9a47
#
_cell.length_a   1.000
_cell.length_b   1.000
_cell.length_c   1.000
_cell.angle_alpha   90.00
_cell.angle_beta   90.00
_cell.angle_gamma   90.00
#
_symmetry.space_group_name_H-M   'P 1'
#
loop_
_entity.id
_entity.type
_entity.pdbx_description
1 polymer ?
#
loop_
_entity_poly.entity_id
_entity_poly.type
_entity_poly.pdbx_seq_one_letter_code
_entity_poly.pdbx_strand_id
1 'polypeptide(L)'
;MFYSIKELVEQADLDYQGNVAELMIATEYELTGRERDEVLRLMGRNLEVMKASVLLGLDESKSRSGLTGGDAAKLDHYIQSGKTLSDHTVLTAAKNAIAVNEHNAKMGLVCATPTAGSAGCLPAVLTSAIEKLGLSEEEQLNFLLAAGAFGLVIANNASISGAEGGCQAEVGSASAMSAAALVLDRKSTRLNS
;
A
#
# COMPACT_ATOMS: atom_id res chain seq x y z
N MET A 1 -5.57 -3.61 21.70
CA MET A 1 -5.96 -4.19 20.38
C MET A 1 -7.34 -3.68 20.01
N PHE A 2 -7.56 -3.23 18.79
CA PHE A 2 -8.81 -2.63 18.28
C PHE A 2 -9.48 -3.56 17.26
N TYR A 3 -10.81 -3.64 17.32
CA TYR A 3 -11.63 -4.52 16.45
C TYR A 3 -12.55 -3.73 15.50
N SER A 4 -12.61 -2.41 15.63
CA SER A 4 -13.38 -1.54 14.76
C SER A 4 -12.61 -0.28 14.41
N ILE A 5 -13.01 0.36 13.29
CA ILE A 5 -12.43 1.66 12.90
C ILE A 5 -12.69 2.72 13.96
N LYS A 6 -13.84 2.64 14.63
CA LYS A 6 -14.19 3.56 15.72
C LYS A 6 -13.17 3.43 16.87
N GLU A 7 -12.94 2.21 17.35
CA GLU A 7 -11.96 1.95 18.43
C GLU A 7 -10.54 2.37 18.01
N LEU A 8 -10.14 2.08 16.75
CA LEU A 8 -8.85 2.51 16.20
C LEU A 8 -8.67 4.02 16.31
N VAL A 9 -9.67 4.79 15.85
CA VAL A 9 -9.62 6.25 15.85
C VAL A 9 -9.67 6.80 17.27
N GLU A 10 -10.59 6.32 18.11
CA GLU A 10 -10.70 6.75 19.50
C GLU A 10 -9.41 6.47 20.29
N GLN A 11 -8.78 5.32 20.11
CA GLN A 11 -7.54 4.97 20.78
C GLN A 11 -6.36 5.82 20.27
N ALA A 12 -6.29 6.06 18.95
CA ALA A 12 -5.29 6.97 18.39
C ALA A 12 -5.43 8.40 18.91
N ASP A 13 -6.66 8.92 18.99
CA ASP A 13 -6.93 10.26 19.49
C ASP A 13 -6.58 10.41 20.99
N LEU A 14 -6.94 9.42 21.81
CA LEU A 14 -6.72 9.47 23.25
C LEU A 14 -5.24 9.36 23.64
N ASP A 15 -4.53 8.40 23.06
CA ASP A 15 -3.20 8.01 23.54
C ASP A 15 -2.06 8.54 22.65
N TYR A 16 -2.36 8.88 21.37
CA TYR A 16 -1.34 9.21 20.36
C TYR A 16 -1.66 10.49 19.56
N GLN A 17 -2.54 11.36 20.05
CA GLN A 17 -2.90 12.65 19.42
C GLN A 17 -3.38 12.47 17.94
N GLY A 18 -4.07 11.39 17.67
CA GLY A 18 -4.57 11.04 16.34
C GLY A 18 -3.55 10.33 15.44
N ASN A 19 -2.34 10.04 15.93
CA ASN A 19 -1.31 9.37 15.16
C ASN A 19 -1.53 7.84 15.13
N VAL A 20 -2.17 7.36 14.08
CA VAL A 20 -2.46 5.92 13.87
C VAL A 20 -1.17 5.10 13.68
N ALA A 21 -0.11 5.69 13.11
CA ALA A 21 1.16 4.98 12.93
C ALA A 21 1.83 4.66 14.28
N GLU A 22 1.82 5.62 15.22
CA GLU A 22 2.33 5.40 16.58
C GLU A 22 1.50 4.36 17.34
N LEU A 23 0.18 4.43 17.24
CA LEU A 23 -0.69 3.39 17.81
C LEU A 23 -0.36 2.01 17.24
N MET A 24 -0.10 1.90 15.92
CA MET A 24 0.25 0.63 15.30
C MET A 24 1.60 0.09 15.78
N ILE A 25 2.59 0.96 15.97
CA ILE A 25 3.90 0.58 16.53
C ILE A 25 3.74 0.05 17.97
N ALA A 26 2.96 0.75 18.79
CA ALA A 26 2.68 0.30 20.15
C ALA A 26 1.92 -1.04 20.18
N THR A 27 0.95 -1.21 19.28
CA THR A 27 0.21 -2.47 19.12
C THR A 27 1.15 -3.62 18.73
N GLU A 28 2.08 -3.38 17.81
CA GLU A 28 3.07 -4.37 17.42
C GLU A 28 4.00 -4.74 18.59
N TYR A 29 4.39 -3.76 19.40
CA TYR A 29 5.17 -4.03 20.62
C TYR A 29 4.41 -4.90 21.61
N GLU A 30 3.13 -4.61 21.86
CA GLU A 30 2.28 -5.42 22.75
C GLU A 30 2.12 -6.87 22.25
N LEU A 31 2.00 -7.05 20.94
CA LEU A 31 1.75 -8.37 20.35
C LEU A 31 3.02 -9.22 20.22
N THR A 32 4.14 -8.60 19.90
CA THR A 32 5.36 -9.32 19.49
C THR A 32 6.58 -9.03 20.35
N GLY A 33 6.56 -7.98 21.16
CA GLY A 33 7.71 -7.48 21.93
C GLY A 33 8.75 -6.75 21.08
N ARG A 34 8.45 -6.45 19.80
CA ARG A 34 9.38 -5.71 18.93
C ARG A 34 9.44 -4.26 19.30
N GLU A 35 10.66 -3.78 19.52
CA GLU A 35 10.92 -2.37 19.77
C GLU A 35 10.63 -1.50 18.53
N ARG A 36 10.32 -0.22 18.75
CA ARG A 36 10.02 0.77 17.72
C ARG A 36 10.99 0.72 16.52
N ASP A 37 12.28 0.77 16.82
CA ASP A 37 13.32 0.83 15.77
C ASP A 37 13.33 -0.44 14.91
N GLU A 38 13.02 -1.58 15.51
CA GLU A 38 12.90 -2.83 14.77
C GLU A 38 11.66 -2.83 13.86
N VAL A 39 10.52 -2.34 14.36
CA VAL A 39 9.29 -2.22 13.56
C VAL A 39 9.53 -1.29 12.36
N LEU A 40 10.11 -0.12 12.58
CA LEU A 40 10.43 0.83 11.50
C LEU A 40 11.43 0.25 10.51
N ARG A 41 12.45 -0.44 10.97
CA ARG A 41 13.43 -1.11 10.09
C ARG A 41 12.79 -2.18 9.22
N LEU A 42 11.90 -3.00 9.79
CA LEU A 42 11.18 -4.03 9.04
C LEU A 42 10.21 -3.41 8.03
N MET A 43 9.51 -2.36 8.42
CA MET A 43 8.62 -1.61 7.51
C MET A 43 9.41 -0.94 6.38
N GLY A 44 10.60 -0.39 6.66
CA GLY A 44 11.51 0.15 5.65
C GLY A 44 11.90 -0.89 4.59
N ARG A 45 12.19 -2.12 5.01
CA ARG A 45 12.45 -3.23 4.06
C ARG A 45 11.23 -3.54 3.17
N ASN A 46 10.03 -3.51 3.75
CA ASN A 46 8.80 -3.68 2.95
C ASN A 46 8.62 -2.53 1.95
N LEU A 47 8.88 -1.29 2.38
CA LEU A 47 8.86 -0.11 1.52
C LEU A 47 9.83 -0.24 0.33
N GLU A 48 11.06 -0.68 0.58
CA GLU A 48 12.05 -0.92 -0.48
C GLU A 48 11.57 -1.99 -1.48
N VAL A 49 11.03 -3.11 -0.99
CA VAL A 49 10.47 -4.17 -1.86
C VAL A 49 9.30 -3.63 -2.69
N MET A 50 8.41 -2.85 -2.10
CA MET A 50 7.27 -2.25 -2.80
C MET A 50 7.74 -1.32 -3.92
N LYS A 51 8.69 -0.42 -3.65
CA LYS A 51 9.27 0.47 -4.67
C LYS A 51 9.99 -0.31 -5.78
N ALA A 52 10.79 -1.29 -5.39
CA ALA A 52 11.51 -2.13 -6.35
C ALA A 52 10.55 -2.93 -7.25
N SER A 53 9.47 -3.47 -6.70
CA SER A 53 8.49 -4.25 -7.46
C SER A 53 7.76 -3.41 -8.54
N VAL A 54 7.50 -2.12 -8.27
CA VAL A 54 6.97 -1.19 -9.27
C VAL A 54 7.97 -0.99 -10.41
N LEU A 55 9.23 -0.70 -10.08
CA LEU A 55 10.27 -0.44 -11.10
C LEU A 55 10.56 -1.68 -11.95
N LEU A 56 10.72 -2.84 -11.30
CA LEU A 56 11.05 -4.10 -11.97
C LEU A 56 9.89 -4.64 -12.80
N GLY A 57 8.65 -4.24 -12.51
CA GLY A 57 7.48 -4.65 -13.26
C GLY A 57 7.23 -3.87 -14.53
N LEU A 58 7.96 -2.76 -14.76
CA LEU A 58 7.82 -1.94 -15.97
C LEU A 58 8.54 -2.53 -17.20
N ASP A 59 9.22 -3.67 -17.05
CA ASP A 59 9.86 -4.33 -18.19
C ASP A 59 8.81 -4.95 -19.15
N GLU A 60 9.16 -5.12 -20.40
CA GLU A 60 8.29 -5.67 -21.45
C GLU A 60 8.26 -7.22 -21.47
N SER A 61 9.00 -7.87 -20.58
CA SER A 61 9.10 -9.33 -20.56
C SER A 61 7.77 -9.98 -20.17
N LYS A 62 7.56 -11.17 -20.70
CA LYS A 62 6.39 -12.00 -20.39
C LYS A 62 6.66 -12.91 -19.20
N SER A 63 5.59 -13.24 -18.47
CA SER A 63 5.60 -14.34 -17.49
C SER A 63 5.96 -15.67 -18.15
N ARG A 64 6.35 -16.66 -17.35
CA ARG A 64 6.69 -18.01 -17.86
C ARG A 64 5.57 -18.65 -18.68
N SER A 65 4.32 -18.36 -18.37
CA SER A 65 3.15 -18.85 -19.13
C SER A 65 2.90 -18.07 -20.44
N GLY A 66 3.52 -16.91 -20.62
CA GLY A 66 3.27 -16.00 -21.74
C GLY A 66 1.96 -15.20 -21.64
N LEU A 67 1.16 -15.44 -20.59
CA LEU A 67 -0.18 -14.83 -20.46
C LEU A 67 -0.15 -13.38 -19.96
N THR A 68 0.85 -13.01 -19.15
CA THR A 68 0.95 -11.67 -18.56
C THR A 68 2.32 -11.05 -18.83
N GLY A 69 2.39 -9.72 -18.76
CA GLY A 69 3.62 -8.93 -18.90
C GLY A 69 3.57 -7.94 -20.07
N GLY A 70 4.20 -6.80 -19.87
CA GLY A 70 4.32 -5.71 -20.82
C GLY A 70 3.12 -4.76 -20.92
N ASP A 71 2.06 -4.95 -20.14
CA ASP A 71 0.92 -4.03 -20.14
C ASP A 71 1.21 -2.77 -19.31
N ALA A 72 1.99 -2.89 -18.24
CA ALA A 72 2.51 -1.74 -17.51
C ALA A 72 3.38 -0.84 -18.41
N ALA A 73 4.29 -1.41 -19.20
CA ALA A 73 5.11 -0.67 -20.15
C ALA A 73 4.28 0.02 -21.24
N LYS A 74 3.26 -0.66 -21.79
CA LYS A 74 2.34 -0.04 -22.76
C LYS A 74 1.60 1.16 -22.17
N LEU A 75 1.13 1.03 -20.92
CA LEU A 75 0.45 2.13 -20.24
C LEU A 75 1.43 3.29 -19.96
N ASP A 76 2.68 2.99 -19.62
CA ASP A 76 3.73 4.00 -19.45
C ASP A 76 3.97 4.77 -20.77
N HIS A 77 4.14 4.08 -21.90
CA HIS A 77 4.26 4.71 -23.21
C HIS A 77 3.04 5.56 -23.57
N TYR A 78 1.81 5.11 -23.21
CA TYR A 78 0.61 5.90 -23.43
C TYR A 78 0.61 7.18 -22.59
N ILE A 79 1.00 7.11 -21.33
CA ILE A 79 1.14 8.27 -20.44
C ILE A 79 2.15 9.27 -21.02
N GLN A 80 3.33 8.78 -21.42
CA GLN A 80 4.41 9.60 -21.99
C GLN A 80 4.02 10.27 -23.32
N SER A 81 3.05 9.72 -24.06
CA SER A 81 2.56 10.32 -25.30
C SER A 81 1.86 11.68 -25.11
N GLY A 82 1.45 12.01 -23.89
CA GLY A 82 0.72 13.24 -23.56
C GLY A 82 -0.71 13.32 -24.13
N LYS A 83 -1.21 12.23 -24.75
CA LYS A 83 -2.54 12.15 -25.38
C LYS A 83 -3.58 11.44 -24.51
N THR A 84 -3.40 11.49 -23.19
CA THR A 84 -4.27 10.80 -22.23
C THR A 84 -5.57 11.57 -22.00
N LEU A 85 -6.68 10.84 -21.84
CA LEU A 85 -7.98 11.40 -21.50
C LEU A 85 -8.22 11.48 -19.97
N SER A 86 -7.47 10.69 -19.20
CA SER A 86 -7.57 10.62 -17.75
C SER A 86 -6.45 11.41 -17.06
N ASP A 87 -6.66 11.72 -15.78
CA ASP A 87 -5.65 12.40 -14.95
C ASP A 87 -4.35 11.57 -14.88
N HIS A 88 -3.22 12.25 -14.96
CA HIS A 88 -1.89 11.64 -14.94
C HIS A 88 -1.65 10.81 -13.68
N THR A 89 -2.06 11.30 -12.51
CA THR A 89 -1.84 10.62 -11.23
C THR A 89 -2.60 9.28 -11.18
N VAL A 90 -3.84 9.27 -11.68
CA VAL A 90 -4.66 8.04 -11.74
C VAL A 90 -4.04 7.02 -12.69
N LEU A 91 -3.59 7.46 -13.86
CA LEU A 91 -2.94 6.56 -14.83
C LEU A 91 -1.60 6.03 -14.30
N THR A 92 -0.83 6.86 -13.62
CA THR A 92 0.43 6.45 -12.97
C THR A 92 0.16 5.40 -11.89
N ALA A 93 -0.86 5.60 -11.05
CA ALA A 93 -1.24 4.60 -10.06
C ALA A 93 -1.68 3.28 -10.71
N ALA A 94 -2.49 3.33 -11.77
CA ALA A 94 -2.90 2.14 -12.52
C ALA A 94 -1.70 1.41 -13.13
N LYS A 95 -0.79 2.13 -13.77
CA LYS A 95 0.47 1.60 -14.32
C LYS A 95 1.29 0.90 -13.23
N ASN A 96 1.49 1.55 -12.10
CA ASN A 96 2.29 1.03 -11.01
C ASN A 96 1.65 -0.23 -10.40
N ALA A 97 0.31 -0.28 -10.28
CA ALA A 97 -0.40 -1.48 -9.83
C ALA A 97 -0.23 -2.66 -10.79
N ILE A 98 -0.36 -2.41 -12.09
CA ILE A 98 -0.13 -3.42 -13.14
C ILE A 98 1.32 -3.91 -13.07
N ALA A 99 2.30 -3.01 -12.94
CA ALA A 99 3.72 -3.35 -12.85
C ALA A 99 4.00 -4.34 -11.71
N VAL A 100 3.49 -4.08 -10.49
CA VAL A 100 3.67 -4.99 -9.35
C VAL A 100 3.04 -6.35 -9.63
N ASN A 101 1.84 -6.40 -10.22
CA ASN A 101 1.17 -7.66 -10.54
C ASN A 101 1.92 -8.45 -11.64
N GLU A 102 2.48 -7.77 -12.64
CA GLU A 102 3.32 -8.40 -13.66
C GLU A 102 4.63 -8.92 -13.07
N HIS A 103 5.26 -8.17 -12.15
CA HIS A 103 6.44 -8.61 -11.42
C HIS A 103 6.14 -9.86 -10.59
N ASN A 104 5.02 -9.89 -9.87
CA ASN A 104 4.55 -11.06 -9.14
C ASN A 104 4.34 -12.27 -10.06
N ALA A 105 3.66 -12.09 -11.21
CA ALA A 105 3.43 -13.15 -12.19
C ALA A 105 4.71 -13.71 -12.84
N LYS A 106 5.79 -12.93 -12.79
CA LYS A 106 7.15 -13.33 -13.21
C LYS A 106 7.97 -13.94 -12.09
N MET A 107 7.35 -14.29 -10.96
CA MET A 107 8.00 -14.83 -9.74
C MET A 107 8.91 -13.83 -9.03
N GLY A 108 8.66 -12.54 -9.22
CA GLY A 108 9.34 -11.48 -8.51
C GLY A 108 8.90 -11.36 -7.06
N LEU A 109 9.72 -10.70 -6.24
CA LEU A 109 9.42 -10.45 -4.83
C LEU A 109 8.44 -9.30 -4.69
N VAL A 110 7.31 -9.53 -4.00
CA VAL A 110 6.28 -8.53 -3.68
C VAL A 110 5.90 -8.59 -2.21
N CYS A 111 5.37 -7.50 -1.66
CA CYS A 111 4.74 -7.50 -0.33
C CYS A 111 3.25 -7.81 -0.48
N ALA A 112 2.77 -8.85 0.19
CA ALA A 112 1.34 -9.14 0.27
C ALA A 112 0.62 -8.03 1.07
N THR A 113 -0.40 -7.40 0.46
CA THR A 113 -1.15 -6.28 1.07
C THR A 113 -2.61 -6.28 0.65
N PRO A 114 -3.51 -7.00 1.36
CA PRO A 114 -3.22 -8.02 2.38
C PRO A 114 -2.79 -9.36 1.80
N THR A 115 -2.99 -9.60 0.51
CA THR A 115 -2.62 -10.84 -0.21
C THR A 115 -1.69 -10.56 -1.38
N ALA A 116 -1.09 -11.62 -1.95
CA ALA A 116 -0.25 -11.48 -3.15
C ALA A 116 -1.08 -11.06 -4.38
N GLY A 117 -2.35 -11.44 -4.46
CA GLY A 117 -3.25 -11.05 -5.56
C GLY A 117 -3.58 -9.56 -5.58
N SER A 118 -3.55 -8.91 -4.44
CA SER A 118 -3.80 -7.46 -4.30
C SER A 118 -2.51 -6.64 -4.04
N ALA A 119 -1.35 -7.25 -4.12
CA ALA A 119 -0.06 -6.64 -3.78
C ALA A 119 0.29 -5.37 -4.58
N GLY A 120 -0.39 -5.13 -5.71
CA GLY A 120 -0.22 -3.93 -6.53
C GLY A 120 -0.91 -2.67 -5.99
N CYS A 121 -1.99 -2.80 -5.20
CA CYS A 121 -2.81 -1.66 -4.81
C CYS A 121 -2.05 -0.66 -3.92
N LEU A 122 -1.52 -1.13 -2.80
CA LEU A 122 -0.86 -0.26 -1.81
C LEU A 122 0.42 0.39 -2.35
N PRO A 123 1.36 -0.35 -2.99
CA PRO A 123 2.53 0.27 -3.60
C PRO A 123 2.19 1.30 -4.68
N ALA A 124 1.16 1.04 -5.49
CA ALA A 124 0.74 1.96 -6.54
C ALA A 124 0.26 3.31 -5.98
N VAL A 125 -0.59 3.27 -4.96
CA VAL A 125 -1.09 4.50 -4.30
C VAL A 125 0.05 5.22 -3.60
N LEU A 126 0.90 4.50 -2.86
CA LEU A 126 2.04 5.09 -2.14
C LEU A 126 3.03 5.74 -3.10
N THR A 127 3.48 5.06 -4.16
CA THR A 127 4.45 5.62 -5.11
C THR A 127 3.88 6.81 -5.87
N SER A 128 2.60 6.80 -6.21
CA SER A 128 1.93 7.95 -6.81
C SER A 128 1.78 9.12 -5.83
N ALA A 129 1.56 8.84 -4.55
CA ALA A 129 1.52 9.86 -3.50
C ALA A 129 2.93 10.47 -3.27
N ILE A 130 3.98 9.66 -3.27
CA ILE A 130 5.37 10.13 -3.19
C ILE A 130 5.67 11.10 -4.34
N GLU A 131 5.34 10.72 -5.57
CA GLU A 131 5.56 11.56 -6.76
C GLU A 131 4.76 12.86 -6.71
N LYS A 132 3.49 12.78 -6.30
CA LYS A 132 2.57 13.93 -6.33
C LYS A 132 2.75 14.89 -5.17
N LEU A 133 3.06 14.38 -3.97
CA LEU A 133 3.06 15.14 -2.70
C LEU A 133 4.47 15.35 -2.15
N GLY A 134 5.48 14.62 -2.64
CA GLY A 134 6.86 14.73 -2.16
C GLY A 134 7.06 14.13 -0.78
N LEU A 135 6.37 13.01 -0.45
CA LEU A 135 6.42 12.40 0.88
C LEU A 135 7.84 12.06 1.32
N SER A 136 8.21 12.50 2.51
CA SER A 136 9.45 12.11 3.19
C SER A 136 9.44 10.61 3.51
N GLU A 137 10.60 10.04 3.83
CA GLU A 137 10.71 8.62 4.19
C GLU A 137 9.85 8.29 5.44
N GLU A 138 9.82 9.19 6.42
CA GLU A 138 8.99 9.04 7.61
C GLU A 138 7.50 9.00 7.26
N GLU A 139 7.02 9.90 6.42
CA GLU A 139 5.62 9.91 5.94
C GLU A 139 5.28 8.65 5.17
N GLN A 140 6.20 8.11 4.36
CA GLN A 140 6.01 6.86 3.66
C GLN A 140 5.88 5.66 4.62
N LEU A 141 6.68 5.62 5.69
CA LEU A 141 6.56 4.60 6.73
C LEU A 141 5.25 4.74 7.52
N ASN A 142 4.86 5.95 7.87
CA ASN A 142 3.60 6.24 8.54
C ASN A 142 2.40 5.83 7.69
N PHE A 143 2.46 6.07 6.37
CA PHE A 143 1.45 5.58 5.42
C PHE A 143 1.29 4.06 5.49
N LEU A 144 2.40 3.31 5.48
CA LEU A 144 2.37 1.85 5.53
C LEU A 144 1.85 1.33 6.88
N LEU A 145 2.26 1.94 7.98
CA LEU A 145 1.79 1.59 9.32
C LEU A 145 0.28 1.85 9.47
N ALA A 146 -0.18 3.01 8.99
CA ALA A 146 -1.61 3.33 8.97
C ALA A 146 -2.39 2.33 8.11
N ALA A 147 -1.91 2.02 6.90
CA ALA A 147 -2.54 1.00 6.05
C ALA A 147 -2.62 -0.36 6.77
N GLY A 148 -1.58 -0.75 7.49
CA GLY A 148 -1.53 -1.96 8.31
C GLY A 148 -2.59 -1.96 9.41
N ALA A 149 -2.79 -0.85 10.11
CA ALA A 149 -3.80 -0.71 11.15
C ALA A 149 -5.23 -0.93 10.62
N PHE A 150 -5.56 -0.31 9.48
CA PHE A 150 -6.85 -0.53 8.82
C PHE A 150 -6.97 -1.97 8.30
N GLY A 151 -5.89 -2.53 7.76
CA GLY A 151 -5.82 -3.92 7.32
C GLY A 151 -6.09 -4.90 8.45
N LEU A 152 -5.59 -4.63 9.64
CA LEU A 152 -5.85 -5.45 10.83
C LEU A 152 -7.33 -5.45 11.21
N VAL A 153 -7.98 -4.28 11.20
CA VAL A 153 -9.44 -4.19 11.47
C VAL A 153 -10.23 -4.97 10.40
N ILE A 154 -9.87 -4.84 9.13
CA ILE A 154 -10.54 -5.57 8.05
C ILE A 154 -10.36 -7.08 8.24
N ALA A 155 -9.14 -7.55 8.50
CA ALA A 155 -8.84 -8.97 8.69
C ALA A 155 -9.55 -9.58 9.89
N ASN A 156 -9.79 -8.80 10.95
CA ASN A 156 -10.53 -9.25 12.13
C ASN A 156 -12.05 -9.39 11.89
N ASN A 157 -12.59 -8.72 10.87
CA ASN A 157 -14.04 -8.63 10.67
C ASN A 157 -14.53 -9.24 9.34
N ALA A 158 -13.63 -9.51 8.40
CA ALA A 158 -13.98 -9.98 7.07
C ALA A 158 -12.93 -10.96 6.52
N SER A 159 -13.35 -11.81 5.59
CA SER A 159 -12.39 -12.59 4.83
C SER A 159 -11.63 -11.69 3.86
N ILE A 160 -10.30 -11.75 3.92
CA ILE A 160 -9.39 -11.05 3.01
C ILE A 160 -8.85 -11.97 1.92
N SER A 161 -9.22 -13.26 1.97
CA SER A 161 -8.74 -14.28 1.04
C SER A 161 -9.56 -14.31 -0.23
N GLY A 162 -8.89 -14.31 -1.39
CA GLY A 162 -9.54 -14.53 -2.67
C GLY A 162 -10.20 -15.90 -2.80
N ALA A 163 -9.72 -16.90 -2.06
CA ALA A 163 -10.30 -18.25 -2.04
C ALA A 163 -11.67 -18.30 -1.36
N GLU A 164 -11.92 -17.43 -0.38
CA GLU A 164 -13.19 -17.37 0.36
C GLU A 164 -14.10 -16.25 -0.14
N GLY A 165 -13.57 -15.04 -0.25
CA GLY A 165 -14.33 -13.83 -0.59
C GLY A 165 -14.21 -13.39 -2.05
N GLY A 166 -13.43 -14.10 -2.87
CA GLY A 166 -13.14 -13.75 -4.26
C GLY A 166 -12.13 -12.59 -4.39
N CYS A 167 -11.74 -12.28 -5.61
CA CYS A 167 -10.79 -11.19 -5.90
C CYS A 167 -11.26 -9.82 -5.39
N GLN A 168 -12.58 -9.61 -5.27
CA GLN A 168 -13.13 -8.36 -4.75
C GLN A 168 -12.84 -8.17 -3.26
N ALA A 169 -12.77 -9.25 -2.47
CA ALA A 169 -12.38 -9.17 -1.06
C ALA A 169 -10.91 -8.73 -0.93
N GLU A 170 -10.02 -9.30 -1.73
CA GLU A 170 -8.59 -8.94 -1.75
C GLU A 170 -8.37 -7.48 -2.17
N VAL A 171 -8.86 -7.14 -3.37
CA VAL A 171 -8.65 -5.81 -3.97
C VAL A 171 -9.43 -4.73 -3.20
N GLY A 172 -10.65 -5.05 -2.73
CA GLY A 172 -11.44 -4.15 -1.88
C GLY A 172 -10.75 -3.82 -0.57
N SER A 173 -10.19 -4.83 0.12
CA SER A 173 -9.40 -4.63 1.34
C SER A 173 -8.17 -3.76 1.09
N ALA A 174 -7.38 -4.08 0.07
CA ALA A 174 -6.19 -3.32 -0.30
C ALA A 174 -6.51 -1.86 -0.66
N SER A 175 -7.61 -1.64 -1.39
CA SER A 175 -8.07 -0.30 -1.76
C SER A 175 -8.51 0.50 -0.53
N ALA A 176 -9.24 -0.12 0.40
CA ALA A 176 -9.65 0.51 1.65
C ALA A 176 -8.45 0.88 2.52
N MET A 177 -7.46 -0.02 2.66
CA MET A 177 -6.19 0.23 3.36
C MET A 177 -5.46 1.44 2.76
N SER A 178 -5.33 1.47 1.44
CA SER A 178 -4.63 2.53 0.71
C SER A 178 -5.33 3.88 0.83
N ALA A 179 -6.67 3.89 0.70
CA ALA A 179 -7.46 5.11 0.81
C ALA A 179 -7.40 5.70 2.23
N ALA A 180 -7.52 4.85 3.26
CA ALA A 180 -7.43 5.28 4.66
C ALA A 180 -6.06 5.88 4.99
N ALA A 181 -4.98 5.22 4.57
CA ALA A 181 -3.61 5.70 4.76
C ALA A 181 -3.39 7.06 4.07
N LEU A 182 -3.87 7.23 2.85
CA LEU A 182 -3.74 8.49 2.09
C LEU A 182 -4.48 9.66 2.75
N VAL A 183 -5.65 9.41 3.37
CA VAL A 183 -6.42 10.45 4.08
C VAL A 183 -5.73 10.86 5.38
N LEU A 184 -5.18 9.91 6.14
CA LEU A 184 -4.50 10.18 7.39
C LEU A 184 -3.22 10.99 7.19
N ASP A 185 -2.44 10.65 6.17
CA ASP A 185 -1.23 11.39 5.81
C ASP A 185 -1.54 12.86 5.49
N ARG A 186 -2.61 13.14 4.75
CA ARG A 186 -3.05 14.50 4.44
C ARG A 186 -3.58 15.28 5.65
N LYS A 187 -4.11 14.61 6.68
CA LYS A 187 -4.54 15.28 7.92
C LYS A 187 -3.35 15.70 8.78
N SER A 188 -2.35 14.85 8.93
CA SER A 188 -1.14 15.18 9.70
C SER A 188 -0.38 16.35 9.09
N THR A 189 -0.30 16.45 7.77
CA THR A 189 0.36 17.56 7.05
C THR A 189 -0.39 18.89 7.21
N ARG A 190 -1.74 18.88 7.35
CA ARG A 190 -2.55 20.09 7.52
C ARG A 190 -2.59 20.64 8.96
N LEU A 191 -2.34 19.79 9.96
CA LEU A 191 -2.32 20.22 11.37
C LEU A 191 -0.98 20.83 11.77
N ASN A 192 0.06 20.67 10.97
CA ASN A 192 1.41 21.22 11.18
C ASN A 192 1.71 22.46 10.31
N SER A 193 0.75 22.95 9.56
CA SER A 193 0.80 24.20 8.77
C SER A 193 -0.19 25.23 9.31
#